data_5ed197cc0f8adf17cda763541a98ddd1
#
_entry.id   5ed197cc0f8adf17cda763541a98ddd1
#
_cell.length_a   1.000
_cell.length_b   1.000
_cell.length_c   1.000
_cell.angle_alpha   90.00
_cell.angle_beta   90.00
_cell.angle_gamma   90.00
#
_symmetry.space_group_name_H-M   'P 1'
#
loop_
_entity.id
_entity.type
_entity.pdbx_description
1 polymer ?
#
loop_
_entity_poly.entity_id
_entity_poly.type
_entity_poly.pdbx_seq_one_letter_code
_entity_poly.pdbx_strand_id
1 'polypeptide(L)'
;MIAYENSAGETIRLDRGGYYAEEGTLRDYVWDYNYSGYPDGTGGSVSQFSRHEKTKTFEVSAHAYQRDDLDALLNNLHNVTEYDVRARTPGKLWLNSQYISCYLISSEVANKSRHMLFATKKLTILPVIPYWCKEETKNFIAGGAESSSPYGKRYNGRYPYKYGTGYAQTTLDNSVGSWETPMILTIYGPAVNPSLSIGGNTYALHTTLIANERAIIDQLHKKIYKIGTTGGKSNLFNTRDKTNDIFKYAPVGMVPVLYNGDYSFDITLIHQRSEPLWND
;
A
#
# COMPACT_ATOMS: atom_id res chain seq x y z
N MET A 1 -9.62 16.30 -0.72
CA MET A 1 -9.23 16.08 0.70
C MET A 1 -7.71 15.96 0.79
N ILE A 2 -7.08 16.73 1.67
CA ILE A 2 -5.64 16.56 1.99
C ILE A 2 -5.54 16.23 3.49
N ALA A 3 -4.85 15.16 3.84
CA ALA A 3 -4.65 14.73 5.22
C ALA A 3 -3.27 14.10 5.40
N TYR A 4 -2.70 14.21 6.58
CA TYR A 4 -1.48 13.52 6.97
C TYR A 4 -1.78 12.54 8.10
N GLU A 5 -1.37 11.30 7.95
CA GLU A 5 -1.48 10.22 8.92
C GLU A 5 -0.08 9.78 9.33
N ASN A 6 0.25 9.90 10.59
CA ASN A 6 1.55 9.46 11.08
C ASN A 6 1.60 7.94 11.30
N SER A 7 2.79 7.41 11.49
CA SER A 7 3.02 5.98 11.69
C SER A 7 2.44 5.41 13.01
N ALA A 8 1.99 6.27 13.92
CA ALA A 8 1.23 5.89 15.12
C ALA A 8 -0.28 5.80 14.87
N GLY A 9 -0.76 6.22 13.69
CA GLY A 9 -2.18 6.23 13.33
C GLY A 9 -2.91 7.53 13.66
N GLU A 10 -2.20 8.58 14.11
CA GLU A 10 -2.81 9.89 14.30
C GLU A 10 -2.96 10.59 12.94
N THR A 11 -4.16 11.11 12.68
CA THR A 11 -4.50 11.76 11.41
C THR A 11 -4.85 13.21 11.62
N ILE A 12 -4.21 14.09 10.85
CA ILE A 12 -4.55 15.51 10.77
C ILE A 12 -5.12 15.85 9.39
N ARG A 13 -6.32 16.44 9.38
CA ARG A 13 -6.96 16.95 8.15
C ARG A 13 -6.45 18.35 7.86
N LEU A 14 -5.84 18.51 6.68
CA LEU A 14 -5.22 19.77 6.26
C LEU A 14 -6.15 20.62 5.37
N ASP A 15 -7.37 20.16 5.12
CA ASP A 15 -8.40 20.82 4.32
C ASP A 15 -9.59 21.34 5.15
N ARG A 16 -9.51 21.25 6.49
CA ARG A 16 -10.56 21.67 7.40
C ARG A 16 -10.03 21.87 8.84
N GLY A 17 -10.91 22.30 9.75
CA GLY A 17 -10.56 22.43 11.17
C GLY A 17 -9.55 23.54 11.45
N GLY A 18 -9.59 24.63 10.69
CA GLY A 18 -8.65 25.74 10.78
C GLY A 18 -7.45 25.62 9.85
N TYR A 19 -7.30 24.49 9.15
CA TYR A 19 -6.25 24.32 8.14
C TYR A 19 -6.81 24.44 6.72
N TYR A 20 -6.01 25.01 5.86
CA TYR A 20 -6.22 25.08 4.43
C TYR A 20 -4.90 24.77 3.71
N ALA A 21 -4.87 23.64 3.01
CA ALA A 21 -3.69 23.20 2.27
C ALA A 21 -3.84 23.42 0.76
N GLU A 22 -2.76 23.90 0.14
CA GLU A 22 -2.61 23.99 -1.31
C GLU A 22 -1.69 22.87 -1.80
N GLU A 23 -2.03 22.25 -2.92
CA GLU A 23 -1.34 21.04 -3.39
C GLU A 23 0.14 21.29 -3.80
N GLY A 24 0.49 22.52 -4.17
CA GLY A 24 1.87 22.86 -4.57
C GLY A 24 2.41 21.93 -5.66
N THR A 25 3.53 21.27 -5.37
CA THR A 25 4.17 20.31 -6.31
C THR A 25 3.76 18.87 -6.07
N LEU A 26 2.72 18.60 -5.30
CA LEU A 26 2.33 17.22 -4.96
C LEU A 26 1.98 16.38 -6.20
N ARG A 27 1.41 17.01 -7.23
CA ARG A 27 1.06 16.32 -8.50
C ARG A 27 2.23 16.20 -9.48
N ASP A 28 3.29 16.96 -9.29
CA ASP A 28 4.42 16.96 -10.21
C ASP A 28 5.16 15.62 -10.17
N TYR A 29 5.61 15.16 -11.32
CA TYR A 29 6.48 13.99 -11.41
C TYR A 29 7.51 14.16 -12.52
N VAL A 30 8.62 13.45 -12.39
CA VAL A 30 9.70 13.41 -13.39
C VAL A 30 10.17 11.97 -13.51
N TRP A 31 10.41 11.53 -14.74
CA TRP A 31 11.09 10.29 -15.04
C TRP A 31 12.53 10.58 -15.44
N ASP A 32 13.46 9.89 -14.85
CA ASP A 32 14.84 9.86 -15.28
C ASP A 32 15.01 8.76 -16.32
N TYR A 33 15.89 8.93 -17.30
CA TYR A 33 16.07 7.99 -18.40
C TYR A 33 17.54 7.89 -18.84
N ASN A 34 17.93 6.74 -19.34
CA ASN A 34 19.22 6.51 -19.97
C ASN A 34 19.06 6.54 -21.49
N TYR A 35 19.62 7.57 -22.12
CA TYR A 35 19.57 7.77 -23.57
C TYR A 35 20.92 7.47 -24.21
N SER A 36 20.92 6.74 -25.33
CA SER A 36 22.07 6.48 -26.19
C SER A 36 21.78 7.01 -27.58
N GLY A 37 22.54 8.02 -28.03
CA GLY A 37 22.44 8.52 -29.40
C GLY A 37 23.02 7.57 -30.42
N TYR A 38 22.42 7.55 -31.62
CA TYR A 38 22.98 6.82 -32.76
C TYR A 38 24.22 7.53 -33.30
N PRO A 39 25.25 6.79 -33.83
CA PRO A 39 26.48 7.37 -34.30
C PRO A 39 26.31 8.37 -35.48
N ASP A 40 25.23 8.24 -36.24
CA ASP A 40 24.87 9.08 -37.37
C ASP A 40 24.14 10.37 -37.00
N GLY A 41 23.87 10.59 -35.70
CA GLY A 41 23.19 11.78 -35.17
C GLY A 41 21.69 11.85 -35.48
N THR A 42 21.08 10.80 -36.05
CA THR A 42 19.65 10.79 -36.46
C THR A 42 18.67 10.43 -35.34
N GLY A 43 19.13 10.42 -34.11
CA GLY A 43 18.30 10.06 -32.95
C GLY A 43 19.01 9.14 -31.98
N GLY A 44 18.25 8.32 -31.26
CA GLY A 44 18.81 7.39 -30.28
C GLY A 44 17.76 6.47 -29.70
N SER A 45 18.18 5.65 -28.75
CA SER A 45 17.33 4.75 -28.00
C SER A 45 17.35 5.07 -26.51
N VAL A 46 16.22 4.88 -25.83
CA VAL A 46 16.13 4.92 -24.37
C VAL A 46 16.17 3.50 -23.87
N SER A 47 17.19 3.16 -23.07
CA SER A 47 17.39 1.80 -22.55
C SER A 47 16.66 1.56 -21.24
N GLN A 48 16.42 2.62 -20.45
CA GLN A 48 15.80 2.50 -19.14
C GLN A 48 15.10 3.80 -18.75
N PHE A 49 13.94 3.65 -18.13
CA PHE A 49 13.32 4.69 -17.34
C PHE A 49 13.43 4.33 -15.87
N SER A 50 13.74 5.31 -15.03
CA SER A 50 13.77 5.16 -13.58
C SER A 50 13.06 6.34 -12.92
N ARG A 51 12.66 6.14 -11.68
CA ARG A 51 12.05 7.19 -10.88
C ARG A 51 12.68 7.19 -9.51
N HIS A 52 13.39 8.26 -9.23
CA HIS A 52 14.01 8.47 -7.94
C HIS A 52 13.09 9.30 -7.03
N GLU A 53 13.32 9.17 -5.73
CA GLU A 53 12.69 10.01 -4.75
C GLU A 53 13.10 11.48 -4.98
N LYS A 54 12.12 12.34 -5.22
CA LYS A 54 12.30 13.79 -5.26
C LYS A 54 11.40 14.40 -4.20
N THR A 55 11.94 15.34 -3.45
CA THR A 55 11.17 16.10 -2.48
C THR A 55 10.04 16.85 -3.17
N LYS A 56 8.90 16.93 -2.51
CA LYS A 56 7.74 17.69 -2.94
C LYS A 56 7.37 18.71 -1.90
N THR A 57 6.86 19.85 -2.33
CA THR A 57 6.48 20.94 -1.44
C THR A 57 5.01 21.29 -1.61
N PHE A 58 4.36 21.64 -0.51
CA PHE A 58 3.02 22.16 -0.50
C PHE A 58 2.85 23.17 0.65
N GLU A 59 1.82 24.00 0.58
CA GLU A 59 1.58 25.02 1.59
C GLU A 59 0.38 24.68 2.44
N VAL A 60 0.48 24.96 3.74
CA VAL A 60 -0.60 24.80 4.71
C VAL A 60 -0.76 26.09 5.46
N SER A 61 -1.92 26.72 5.32
CA SER A 61 -2.33 27.89 6.08
C SER A 61 -3.18 27.44 7.28
N ALA A 62 -2.80 27.90 8.47
CA ALA A 62 -3.59 27.75 9.69
C ALA A 62 -4.29 29.08 10.02
N HIS A 63 -5.59 29.03 10.27
CA HIS A 63 -6.42 30.18 10.62
C HIS A 63 -7.18 29.91 11.91
N ALA A 64 -7.24 30.90 12.80
CA ALA A 64 -8.01 30.80 14.03
C ALA A 64 -8.67 32.15 14.38
N TYR A 65 -9.62 32.12 15.32
CA TYR A 65 -10.27 33.31 15.84
C TYR A 65 -9.56 33.87 17.08
N GLN A 66 -8.79 33.03 17.75
CA GLN A 66 -7.99 33.40 18.93
C GLN A 66 -6.55 32.98 18.72
N ARG A 67 -5.63 33.66 19.43
CA ARG A 67 -4.20 33.38 19.29
C ARG A 67 -3.81 32.02 19.84
N ASP A 68 -4.38 31.65 20.96
CA ASP A 68 -4.08 30.36 21.61
C ASP A 68 -4.52 29.20 20.73
N ASP A 69 -5.63 29.34 20.00
CA ASP A 69 -6.09 28.34 19.03
C ASP A 69 -5.14 28.23 17.82
N LEU A 70 -4.62 29.37 17.32
CA LEU A 70 -3.62 29.34 16.25
C LEU A 70 -2.34 28.65 16.69
N ASP A 71 -1.85 28.99 17.88
CA ASP A 71 -0.64 28.36 18.42
C ASP A 71 -0.88 26.85 18.67
N ALA A 72 -2.06 26.44 19.12
CA ALA A 72 -2.45 25.03 19.28
C ALA A 72 -2.46 24.30 17.93
N LEU A 73 -3.04 24.88 16.86
CA LEU A 73 -3.02 24.31 15.52
C LEU A 73 -1.58 24.11 15.02
N LEU A 74 -0.73 25.12 15.13
CA LEU A 74 0.65 25.05 14.67
C LEU A 74 1.47 24.02 15.43
N ASN A 75 1.26 23.90 16.74
CA ASN A 75 1.93 22.89 17.57
C ASN A 75 1.42 21.47 17.25
N ASN A 76 0.11 21.30 17.04
CA ASN A 76 -0.44 20.00 16.64
C ASN A 76 0.12 19.54 15.29
N LEU A 77 0.18 20.43 14.29
CA LEU A 77 0.78 20.13 12.99
C LEU A 77 2.24 19.66 13.16
N HIS A 78 3.01 20.37 13.98
CA HIS A 78 4.41 20.01 14.25
C HIS A 78 4.52 18.63 14.93
N ASN A 79 3.78 18.39 15.99
CA ASN A 79 3.85 17.16 16.77
C ASN A 79 3.51 15.93 15.94
N VAL A 80 2.41 15.98 15.16
CA VAL A 80 1.96 14.87 14.32
C VAL A 80 3.00 14.56 13.23
N THR A 81 3.60 15.58 12.62
CA THR A 81 4.52 15.39 11.49
C THR A 81 5.94 15.06 11.91
N GLU A 82 6.42 15.54 13.06
CA GLU A 82 7.77 15.24 13.56
C GLU A 82 7.90 13.81 14.11
N TYR A 83 6.78 13.22 14.54
CA TYR A 83 6.75 11.86 15.08
C TYR A 83 7.43 10.85 14.16
N ASP A 84 7.12 10.86 12.87
CA ASP A 84 7.60 9.88 11.90
C ASP A 84 9.11 9.97 11.66
N VAL A 85 9.64 11.18 11.65
CA VAL A 85 11.10 11.39 11.50
C VAL A 85 11.85 10.82 12.70
N ARG A 86 11.33 11.04 13.90
CA ARG A 86 11.92 10.48 15.15
C ARG A 86 11.76 8.97 15.26
N ALA A 87 10.59 8.44 14.87
CA ALA A 87 10.29 7.01 14.83
C ALA A 87 11.01 6.27 13.69
N ARG A 88 11.56 6.99 12.70
CA ARG A 88 12.15 6.44 11.46
C ARG A 88 11.19 5.51 10.72
N THR A 89 9.92 5.82 10.78
CA THR A 89 8.86 5.09 10.10
C THR A 89 8.03 6.09 9.31
N PRO A 90 7.87 5.91 7.99
CA PRO A 90 7.17 6.89 7.18
C PRO A 90 5.68 6.94 7.49
N GLY A 91 5.13 8.14 7.47
CA GLY A 91 3.69 8.37 7.47
C GLY A 91 3.09 8.31 6.08
N LYS A 92 1.81 8.66 5.98
CA LYS A 92 1.04 8.71 4.73
C LYS A 92 0.48 10.13 4.54
N LEU A 93 0.83 10.77 3.42
CA LEU A 93 0.13 11.98 2.98
C LEU A 93 -0.97 11.56 2.01
N TRP A 94 -2.20 11.80 2.40
CA TRP A 94 -3.40 11.48 1.62
C TRP A 94 -3.79 12.66 0.73
N LEU A 95 -4.10 12.35 -0.51
CA LEU A 95 -4.78 13.24 -1.45
C LEU A 95 -5.98 12.48 -2.00
N ASN A 96 -7.16 12.85 -1.54
CA ASN A 96 -8.40 12.13 -1.76
C ASN A 96 -8.34 10.67 -1.28
N SER A 97 -8.52 9.69 -2.16
CA SER A 97 -8.47 8.25 -1.86
C SER A 97 -7.09 7.63 -2.03
N GLN A 98 -6.08 8.43 -2.38
CA GLN A 98 -4.71 7.98 -2.64
C GLN A 98 -3.75 8.56 -1.62
N TYR A 99 -2.68 7.83 -1.33
CA TYR A 99 -1.63 8.31 -0.43
C TYR A 99 -0.23 8.14 -1.03
N ILE A 100 0.69 8.94 -0.55
CA ILE A 100 2.12 8.77 -0.75
C ILE A 100 2.79 8.52 0.60
N SER A 101 3.59 7.44 0.67
CA SER A 101 4.38 7.14 1.87
C SER A 101 5.59 8.06 1.95
N CYS A 102 5.67 8.90 2.98
CA CYS A 102 6.67 9.95 3.05
C CYS A 102 7.05 10.35 4.48
N TYR A 103 8.16 11.07 4.58
CA TYR A 103 8.53 11.85 5.77
C TYR A 103 8.30 13.32 5.49
N LEU A 104 7.82 14.07 6.47
CA LEU A 104 7.83 15.52 6.42
C LEU A 104 9.16 16.01 6.99
N ILE A 105 10.05 16.52 6.13
CA ILE A 105 11.44 16.80 6.46
C ILE A 105 11.75 18.29 6.68
N SER A 106 10.86 19.19 6.24
CA SER A 106 11.01 20.62 6.44
C SER A 106 9.67 21.31 6.62
N SER A 107 9.66 22.34 7.46
CA SER A 107 8.54 23.23 7.71
C SER A 107 9.05 24.66 7.82
N GLU A 108 8.82 25.45 6.79
CA GLU A 108 9.24 26.85 6.72
C GLU A 108 8.03 27.78 6.90
N VAL A 109 8.21 28.86 7.63
CA VAL A 109 7.16 29.89 7.76
C VAL A 109 7.19 30.77 6.51
N ALA A 110 6.22 30.57 5.62
CA ALA A 110 6.09 31.38 4.41
C ALA A 110 5.48 32.75 4.71
N ASN A 111 4.45 32.79 5.57
CA ASN A 111 3.81 34.04 5.99
C ASN A 111 3.23 33.91 7.41
N LYS A 112 3.23 34.99 8.16
CA LYS A 112 2.62 35.05 9.49
C LYS A 112 2.09 36.46 9.76
N SER A 113 0.81 36.56 10.11
CA SER A 113 0.20 37.80 10.55
C SER A 113 -0.32 37.67 11.98
N ARG A 114 0.14 38.53 12.88
CA ARG A 114 -0.33 38.59 14.24
C ARG A 114 -1.74 39.23 14.38
N HIS A 115 -2.07 40.12 13.45
CA HIS A 115 -3.37 40.82 13.46
C HIS A 115 -4.50 40.01 12.83
N MET A 116 -4.17 39.22 11.78
CA MET A 116 -5.15 38.39 11.06
C MET A 116 -5.25 36.97 11.59
N LEU A 117 -4.51 36.62 12.64
CA LEU A 117 -4.54 35.31 13.28
C LEU A 117 -4.39 34.15 12.28
N PHE A 118 -3.44 34.27 11.35
CA PHE A 118 -3.07 33.21 10.42
C PHE A 118 -1.56 33.01 10.32
N ALA A 119 -1.18 31.82 9.95
CA ALA A 119 0.18 31.51 9.57
C ALA A 119 0.18 30.49 8.41
N THR A 120 0.98 30.76 7.39
CA THR A 120 1.21 29.82 6.28
C THR A 120 2.56 29.18 6.44
N LYS A 121 2.62 27.88 6.36
CA LYS A 121 3.84 27.07 6.38
C LYS A 121 4.02 26.37 5.04
N LYS A 122 5.22 26.45 4.50
CA LYS A 122 5.65 25.63 3.38
C LYS A 122 6.26 24.35 3.92
N LEU A 123 5.64 23.24 3.58
CA LEU A 123 6.03 21.91 4.04
C LEU A 123 6.74 21.17 2.91
N THR A 124 7.82 20.47 3.25
CA THR A 124 8.57 19.63 2.30
C THR A 124 8.49 18.18 2.74
N ILE A 125 8.02 17.32 1.85
CA ILE A 125 7.99 15.87 2.05
C ILE A 125 9.10 15.18 1.27
N LEU A 126 9.62 14.09 1.85
CA LEU A 126 10.50 13.13 1.19
C LEU A 126 9.71 11.83 0.99
N PRO A 127 9.25 11.52 -0.23
CA PRO A 127 8.61 10.25 -0.52
C PRO A 127 9.61 9.09 -0.34
N VAL A 128 9.20 8.04 0.35
CA VAL A 128 9.97 6.78 0.44
C VAL A 128 9.75 5.93 -0.80
N ILE A 129 8.51 5.92 -1.28
CA ILE A 129 8.12 5.31 -2.54
C ILE A 129 7.56 6.42 -3.41
N PRO A 130 8.17 6.71 -4.58
CA PRO A 130 7.84 7.89 -5.38
C PRO A 130 6.55 7.71 -6.22
N TYR A 131 5.55 7.00 -5.67
CA TYR A 131 4.26 6.74 -6.30
C TYR A 131 3.11 7.04 -5.35
N TRP A 132 2.03 7.55 -5.92
CA TRP A 132 0.74 7.59 -5.26
C TRP A 132 0.12 6.21 -5.28
N CYS A 133 -0.32 5.75 -4.12
CA CYS A 133 -0.84 4.42 -3.91
C CYS A 133 -2.34 4.45 -3.58
N LYS A 134 -3.10 3.54 -4.18
CA LYS A 134 -4.48 3.23 -3.81
C LYS A 134 -4.56 1.76 -3.45
N GLU A 135 -5.06 1.46 -2.26
CA GLU A 135 -5.22 0.08 -1.79
C GLU A 135 -6.62 -0.45 -2.15
N GLU A 136 -6.67 -1.65 -2.68
CA GLU A 136 -7.91 -2.39 -2.91
C GLU A 136 -7.78 -3.79 -2.29
N THR A 137 -8.62 -4.09 -1.29
CA THR A 137 -8.56 -5.36 -0.56
C THR A 137 -9.68 -6.28 -1.00
N LYS A 138 -9.32 -7.54 -1.30
CA LYS A 138 -10.26 -8.66 -1.51
C LYS A 138 -10.06 -9.72 -0.45
N ASN A 139 -11.17 -10.14 0.14
CA ASN A 139 -11.21 -11.10 1.23
C ASN A 139 -11.60 -12.49 0.69
N PHE A 140 -10.88 -13.51 1.14
CA PHE A 140 -11.11 -14.90 0.79
C PHE A 140 -11.33 -15.71 2.09
N ILE A 141 -12.51 -16.32 2.21
CA ILE A 141 -12.94 -16.98 3.46
C ILE A 141 -12.67 -18.49 3.35
N ALA A 142 -12.21 -19.10 4.43
CA ALA A 142 -12.07 -20.55 4.54
C ALA A 142 -13.42 -21.25 4.24
N GLY A 143 -13.38 -22.33 3.47
CA GLY A 143 -14.59 -23.06 3.03
C GLY A 143 -15.44 -22.32 1.98
N GLY A 144 -15.11 -21.08 1.63
CA GLY A 144 -15.85 -20.23 0.71
C GLY A 144 -15.53 -20.46 -0.77
N ALA A 145 -14.83 -21.52 -1.12
CA ALA A 145 -14.72 -21.92 -2.49
C ALA A 145 -16.11 -22.32 -2.97
N GLU A 146 -16.79 -21.45 -3.67
CA GLU A 146 -17.84 -21.89 -4.56
C GLU A 146 -17.21 -22.91 -5.51
N SER A 147 -17.48 -24.19 -5.27
CA SER A 147 -17.29 -25.19 -6.31
C SER A 147 -18.21 -24.74 -7.43
N SER A 148 -17.68 -24.05 -8.40
CA SER A 148 -18.35 -23.79 -9.67
C SER A 148 -18.44 -25.11 -10.46
N SER A 149 -19.08 -26.09 -9.83
CA SER A 149 -19.64 -27.20 -10.57
C SER A 149 -21.01 -26.74 -11.05
N PRO A 150 -21.21 -26.49 -12.34
CA PRO A 150 -22.51 -26.11 -12.89
C PRO A 150 -23.55 -27.24 -12.78
N TYR A 151 -23.18 -28.35 -12.20
CA TYR A 151 -24.07 -29.49 -11.96
C TYR A 151 -24.29 -29.63 -10.46
N GLY A 152 -25.54 -29.37 -10.06
CA GLY A 152 -26.04 -29.67 -8.71
C GLY A 152 -25.63 -31.05 -8.28
N LYS A 153 -25.37 -31.24 -6.99
CA LYS A 153 -25.01 -32.51 -6.35
C LYS A 153 -26.07 -33.57 -6.66
N ARG A 154 -25.98 -34.28 -7.78
CA ARG A 154 -26.62 -35.55 -8.02
C ARG A 154 -25.67 -36.66 -7.56
N TYR A 155 -26.04 -37.35 -6.53
CA TYR A 155 -25.42 -38.59 -6.10
C TYR A 155 -25.63 -39.66 -7.18
N ASN A 156 -24.75 -39.71 -8.17
CA ASN A 156 -24.71 -40.77 -9.17
C ASN A 156 -23.25 -41.18 -9.40
N GLY A 157 -22.51 -41.45 -8.35
CA GLY A 157 -21.14 -41.94 -8.42
C GLY A 157 -21.04 -43.39 -8.07
N ARG A 158 -20.50 -44.22 -8.98
CA ARG A 158 -19.97 -45.56 -8.68
C ARG A 158 -18.82 -45.45 -7.70
N TYR A 159 -18.83 -46.28 -6.64
CA TYR A 159 -17.66 -46.45 -5.76
C TYR A 159 -16.45 -46.98 -6.55
N PRO A 160 -15.21 -46.55 -6.26
CA PRO A 160 -14.74 -45.74 -5.16
C PRO A 160 -14.66 -44.23 -5.50
N TYR A 161 -15.24 -43.43 -4.65
CA TYR A 161 -15.09 -41.97 -4.69
C TYR A 161 -13.69 -41.60 -4.23
N LYS A 162 -12.89 -41.05 -5.11
CA LYS A 162 -11.72 -40.27 -4.69
C LYS A 162 -12.23 -38.90 -4.21
N TYR A 163 -12.20 -38.68 -2.91
CA TYR A 163 -12.27 -37.33 -2.37
C TYR A 163 -11.02 -36.62 -2.84
N GLY A 164 -11.12 -35.93 -3.96
CA GLY A 164 -10.07 -35.06 -4.39
C GLY A 164 -9.94 -33.94 -3.35
N THR A 165 -8.76 -33.69 -2.88
CA THR A 165 -8.40 -32.41 -2.23
C THR A 165 -8.58 -31.34 -3.31
N GLY A 166 -9.81 -30.87 -3.48
CA GLY A 166 -10.13 -29.84 -4.45
C GLY A 166 -9.54 -28.53 -3.98
N TYR A 167 -8.60 -27.98 -4.76
CA TYR A 167 -8.22 -26.60 -4.59
C TYR A 167 -9.43 -25.71 -4.87
N ALA A 168 -9.70 -24.79 -3.97
CA ALA A 168 -10.63 -23.73 -4.22
C ALA A 168 -10.06 -22.81 -5.31
N GLN A 169 -10.79 -22.64 -6.39
CA GLN A 169 -10.41 -21.71 -7.45
C GLN A 169 -11.31 -20.48 -7.39
N THR A 170 -10.70 -19.33 -7.33
CA THR A 170 -11.37 -18.04 -7.42
C THR A 170 -10.53 -17.11 -8.29
N THR A 171 -11.03 -15.91 -8.54
CA THR A 171 -10.34 -14.92 -9.36
C THR A 171 -10.10 -13.64 -8.61
N LEU A 172 -8.93 -13.05 -8.81
CA LEU A 172 -8.53 -11.72 -8.38
C LEU A 172 -8.60 -10.81 -9.61
N ASP A 173 -9.41 -9.76 -9.55
CA ASP A 173 -9.46 -8.76 -10.58
C ASP A 173 -8.36 -7.72 -10.37
N ASN A 174 -7.39 -7.66 -11.27
CA ASN A 174 -6.31 -6.67 -11.34
C ASN A 174 -6.31 -5.97 -12.71
N SER A 175 -7.50 -5.66 -13.23
CA SER A 175 -7.67 -5.01 -14.54
C SER A 175 -7.55 -3.49 -14.50
N VAL A 176 -7.52 -2.89 -13.31
CA VAL A 176 -7.42 -1.42 -13.14
C VAL A 176 -6.05 -0.88 -13.56
N GLY A 177 -4.99 -1.67 -13.40
CA GLY A 177 -3.62 -1.32 -13.77
C GLY A 177 -3.21 -1.79 -15.17
N SER A 178 -2.21 -1.12 -15.76
CA SER A 178 -1.61 -1.54 -17.04
C SER A 178 -0.35 -2.41 -16.85
N TRP A 179 0.07 -2.67 -15.62
CA TRP A 179 1.26 -3.44 -15.23
C TRP A 179 1.03 -4.27 -13.99
N GLU A 180 1.95 -5.17 -13.73
CA GLU A 180 1.97 -5.99 -12.53
C GLU A 180 1.88 -5.12 -11.27
N THR A 181 0.99 -5.49 -10.35
CA THR A 181 0.66 -4.69 -9.17
C THR A 181 1.24 -5.33 -7.92
N PRO A 182 2.03 -4.60 -7.09
CA PRO A 182 2.45 -5.09 -5.80
C PRO A 182 1.25 -5.36 -4.89
N MET A 183 1.36 -6.38 -4.05
CA MET A 183 0.27 -6.74 -3.14
C MET A 183 0.79 -7.00 -1.72
N ILE A 184 -0.12 -6.87 -0.76
CA ILE A 184 0.04 -7.36 0.60
C ILE A 184 -0.87 -8.57 0.75
N LEU A 185 -0.28 -9.71 1.05
CA LEU A 185 -1.02 -10.94 1.34
C LEU A 185 -1.07 -11.13 2.85
N THR A 186 -2.27 -11.16 3.42
CA THR A 186 -2.50 -11.41 4.85
C THR A 186 -3.17 -12.77 5.01
N ILE A 187 -2.51 -13.71 5.67
CA ILE A 187 -3.01 -15.07 5.92
C ILE A 187 -3.41 -15.17 7.38
N TYR A 188 -4.63 -15.60 7.65
CA TYR A 188 -5.16 -15.72 9.00
C TYR A 188 -5.04 -17.17 9.52
N GLY A 189 -4.70 -17.29 10.81
CA GLY A 189 -4.76 -18.58 11.51
C GLY A 189 -6.19 -18.97 11.94
N PRO A 190 -6.45 -20.27 12.15
CA PRO A 190 -5.45 -21.34 12.16
C PRO A 190 -5.01 -21.78 10.75
N ALA A 191 -3.72 -21.96 10.53
CA ALA A 191 -3.17 -22.45 9.27
C ALA A 191 -1.83 -23.17 9.50
N VAL A 192 -1.62 -24.31 8.84
CA VAL A 192 -0.35 -25.06 8.89
C VAL A 192 0.27 -25.07 7.51
N ASN A 193 1.48 -24.54 7.42
CA ASN A 193 2.23 -24.40 6.16
C ASN A 193 1.35 -23.80 5.03
N PRO A 194 0.78 -22.61 5.23
CA PRO A 194 -0.10 -22.02 4.25
C PRO A 194 0.58 -21.83 2.91
N SER A 195 -0.13 -22.24 1.84
CA SER A 195 0.34 -22.15 0.46
C SER A 195 -0.83 -21.80 -0.44
N LEU A 196 -0.65 -20.81 -1.29
CA LEU A 196 -1.61 -20.41 -2.32
C LEU A 196 -0.90 -20.01 -3.60
N SER A 197 -1.58 -20.16 -4.73
CA SER A 197 -1.06 -19.74 -6.03
C SER A 197 -1.89 -18.60 -6.59
N ILE A 198 -1.21 -17.54 -7.03
CA ILE A 198 -1.82 -16.37 -7.68
C ILE A 198 -1.16 -16.20 -9.04
N GLY A 199 -1.93 -16.29 -10.13
CA GLY A 199 -1.42 -16.16 -11.48
C GLY A 199 -0.30 -17.17 -11.83
N GLY A 200 -0.36 -18.37 -11.25
CA GLY A 200 0.61 -19.43 -11.45
C GLY A 200 1.89 -19.32 -10.62
N ASN A 201 2.06 -18.25 -9.81
CA ASN A 201 3.15 -18.16 -8.85
C ASN A 201 2.70 -18.62 -7.47
N THR A 202 3.51 -19.41 -6.78
CA THR A 202 3.18 -19.96 -5.46
C THR A 202 3.77 -19.10 -4.34
N TYR A 203 2.92 -18.77 -3.37
CA TYR A 203 3.25 -18.05 -2.15
C TYR A 203 3.07 -19.01 -0.98
N ALA A 204 4.17 -19.51 -0.42
CA ALA A 204 4.13 -20.50 0.64
C ALA A 204 5.04 -20.12 1.81
N LEU A 205 4.57 -20.41 3.01
CA LEU A 205 5.29 -20.21 4.26
C LEU A 205 5.33 -21.52 5.04
N HIS A 206 6.52 -21.94 5.48
CA HIS A 206 6.72 -23.09 6.35
C HIS A 206 6.59 -22.67 7.81
N THR A 207 5.35 -22.45 8.25
CA THR A 207 5.04 -22.00 9.61
C THR A 207 3.64 -22.44 10.02
N THR A 208 3.41 -22.46 11.32
CA THR A 208 2.08 -22.70 11.89
C THR A 208 1.56 -21.39 12.48
N LEU A 209 0.35 -21.01 12.08
CA LEU A 209 -0.40 -19.90 12.65
C LEU A 209 -1.52 -20.50 13.51
N ILE A 210 -1.61 -20.07 14.75
CA ILE A 210 -2.74 -20.41 15.63
C ILE A 210 -3.90 -19.41 15.45
N ALA A 211 -5.03 -19.68 16.05
CA ALA A 211 -6.18 -18.76 15.99
C ALA A 211 -5.79 -17.34 16.47
N ASN A 212 -6.28 -16.32 15.79
CA ASN A 212 -5.99 -14.90 16.01
C ASN A 212 -4.54 -14.47 15.70
N GLU A 213 -3.69 -15.33 15.16
CA GLU A 213 -2.44 -14.94 14.54
C GLU A 213 -2.64 -14.66 13.04
N ARG A 214 -1.78 -13.84 12.46
CA ARG A 214 -1.76 -13.59 11.01
C ARG A 214 -0.33 -13.43 10.49
N ALA A 215 -0.07 -14.02 9.33
CA ALA A 215 1.16 -13.80 8.58
C ALA A 215 0.92 -12.76 7.50
N ILE A 216 1.88 -11.85 7.31
CA ILE A 216 1.81 -10.78 6.32
C ILE A 216 3.03 -10.89 5.41
N ILE A 217 2.76 -10.96 4.11
CA ILE A 217 3.78 -10.87 3.05
C ILE A 217 3.58 -9.51 2.38
N ASP A 218 4.47 -8.57 2.66
CA ASP A 218 4.46 -7.22 2.09
C ASP A 218 5.47 -7.17 0.95
N GLN A 219 4.96 -7.19 -0.27
CA GLN A 219 5.80 -7.19 -1.48
C GLN A 219 6.46 -5.83 -1.73
N LEU A 220 5.78 -4.75 -1.36
CA LEU A 220 6.26 -3.41 -1.59
C LEU A 220 7.51 -3.10 -0.75
N HIS A 221 7.49 -3.50 0.52
CA HIS A 221 8.61 -3.30 1.45
C HIS A 221 9.52 -4.52 1.58
N LYS A 222 9.26 -5.62 0.83
CA LYS A 222 10.02 -6.88 0.87
C LYS A 222 10.13 -7.47 2.29
N LYS A 223 9.02 -7.46 3.04
CA LYS A 223 8.95 -7.93 4.43
C LYS A 223 7.97 -9.09 4.57
N ILE A 224 8.35 -10.06 5.41
CA ILE A 224 7.47 -11.17 5.81
C ILE A 224 7.51 -11.25 7.32
N TYR A 225 6.36 -11.13 7.97
CA TYR A 225 6.27 -11.16 9.41
C TYR A 225 4.93 -11.71 9.90
N LYS A 226 4.94 -12.23 11.13
CA LYS A 226 3.76 -12.67 11.84
C LYS A 226 3.35 -11.64 12.89
N ILE A 227 2.06 -11.42 13.03
CA ILE A 227 1.48 -10.70 14.16
C ILE A 227 0.85 -11.76 15.06
N GLY A 228 1.37 -11.84 16.28
CA GLY A 228 0.84 -12.75 17.30
C GLY A 228 -0.46 -12.24 17.95
N THR A 229 -1.06 -13.04 18.79
CA THR A 229 -2.33 -12.74 19.49
C THR A 229 -2.27 -11.48 20.35
N THR A 230 -1.10 -11.11 20.85
CA THR A 230 -0.85 -9.89 21.65
C THR A 230 -0.43 -8.69 20.82
N GLY A 231 -0.42 -8.81 19.48
CA GLY A 231 0.02 -7.76 18.56
C GLY A 231 1.54 -7.70 18.33
N GLY A 232 2.33 -8.54 19.01
CA GLY A 232 3.77 -8.62 18.80
C GLY A 232 4.13 -9.08 17.39
N LYS A 233 5.13 -8.43 16.78
CA LYS A 233 5.62 -8.78 15.42
C LYS A 233 6.83 -9.70 15.51
N SER A 234 6.84 -10.79 14.73
CA SER A 234 7.99 -11.69 14.56
C SER A 234 8.31 -11.88 13.08
N ASN A 235 9.59 -11.92 12.75
CA ASN A 235 10.06 -12.06 11.38
C ASN A 235 9.89 -13.50 10.88
N LEU A 236 9.25 -13.68 9.72
CA LEU A 236 9.05 -14.97 9.04
C LEU A 236 9.83 -15.07 7.72
N PHE A 237 10.77 -14.18 7.44
CA PHE A 237 11.47 -14.15 6.16
C PHE A 237 12.17 -15.47 5.80
N ASN A 238 12.70 -16.16 6.80
CA ASN A 238 13.41 -17.44 6.60
C ASN A 238 12.48 -18.65 6.42
N THR A 239 11.19 -18.53 6.74
CA THR A 239 10.19 -19.60 6.60
C THR A 239 9.54 -19.63 5.23
N ARG A 240 9.88 -18.68 4.33
CA ARG A 240 9.35 -18.65 2.97
C ARG A 240 9.83 -19.86 2.16
N ASP A 241 8.99 -20.33 1.27
CA ASP A 241 9.46 -21.21 0.18
C ASP A 241 10.48 -20.44 -0.69
N LYS A 242 11.59 -21.09 -1.00
CA LYS A 242 12.70 -20.53 -1.79
C LYS A 242 12.65 -20.95 -3.25
N THR A 243 11.73 -21.83 -3.62
CA THR A 243 11.58 -22.34 -4.98
C THR A 243 10.89 -21.31 -5.88
N ASN A 244 10.01 -20.50 -5.29
CA ASN A 244 9.25 -19.47 -6.00
C ASN A 244 9.60 -18.07 -5.48
N ASP A 245 9.43 -17.06 -6.32
CA ASP A 245 9.58 -15.67 -5.87
C ASP A 245 8.33 -15.24 -5.08
N ILE A 246 8.46 -15.21 -3.75
CA ILE A 246 7.39 -14.80 -2.85
C ILE A 246 7.05 -13.29 -2.95
N PHE A 247 7.92 -12.51 -3.59
CA PHE A 247 7.71 -11.08 -3.82
C PHE A 247 7.32 -10.74 -5.25
N LYS A 248 6.96 -11.74 -6.06
CA LYS A 248 6.44 -11.54 -7.41
C LYS A 248 5.10 -10.79 -7.34
N TYR A 249 4.96 -9.76 -8.16
CA TYR A 249 3.73 -8.94 -8.22
C TYR A 249 2.58 -9.70 -8.88
N ALA A 250 1.36 -9.27 -8.58
CA ALA A 250 0.16 -9.81 -9.21
C ALA A 250 0.11 -9.40 -10.70
N PRO A 251 -0.05 -10.36 -11.63
CA PRO A 251 -0.19 -10.04 -13.05
C PRO A 251 -1.46 -9.24 -13.34
N VAL A 252 -1.51 -8.57 -14.48
CA VAL A 252 -2.66 -7.77 -14.95
C VAL A 252 -3.81 -8.65 -15.37
N GLY A 253 -5.04 -8.20 -15.14
CA GLY A 253 -6.27 -8.82 -15.62
C GLY A 253 -6.95 -9.71 -14.57
N MET A 254 -7.75 -10.65 -15.06
CA MET A 254 -8.44 -11.63 -14.20
C MET A 254 -7.47 -12.75 -13.81
N VAL A 255 -6.95 -12.69 -12.61
CA VAL A 255 -5.86 -13.56 -12.13
C VAL A 255 -6.46 -14.75 -11.36
N PRO A 256 -6.18 -16.01 -11.75
CA PRO A 256 -6.64 -17.16 -11.02
C PRO A 256 -5.94 -17.26 -9.65
N VAL A 257 -6.71 -17.51 -8.61
CA VAL A 257 -6.23 -17.77 -7.24
C VAL A 257 -6.63 -19.19 -6.85
N LEU A 258 -5.64 -20.00 -6.49
CA LEU A 258 -5.81 -21.40 -6.08
C LEU A 258 -5.30 -21.58 -4.66
N TYR A 259 -6.10 -22.16 -3.79
CA TYR A 259 -5.73 -22.49 -2.40
C TYR A 259 -6.50 -23.70 -1.90
N ASN A 260 -6.10 -24.30 -0.78
CA ASN A 260 -6.71 -25.53 -0.27
C ASN A 260 -8.04 -25.35 0.48
N GLY A 261 -8.46 -24.10 0.72
CA GLY A 261 -9.73 -23.81 1.41
C GLY A 261 -9.71 -23.90 2.93
N ASP A 262 -8.56 -24.27 3.54
CA ASP A 262 -8.49 -24.54 4.98
C ASP A 262 -8.33 -23.27 5.83
N TYR A 263 -7.96 -22.14 5.24
CA TYR A 263 -7.72 -20.88 5.94
C TYR A 263 -8.26 -19.68 5.15
N SER A 264 -8.50 -18.58 5.86
CA SER A 264 -8.89 -17.30 5.26
C SER A 264 -7.67 -16.46 4.99
N PHE A 265 -7.73 -15.63 3.95
CA PHE A 265 -6.68 -14.68 3.62
C PHE A 265 -7.25 -13.46 2.90
N ASP A 266 -6.50 -12.36 2.95
CA ASP A 266 -6.79 -11.15 2.21
C ASP A 266 -5.67 -10.85 1.22
N ILE A 267 -6.04 -10.37 0.05
CA ILE A 267 -5.12 -9.79 -0.93
C ILE A 267 -5.43 -8.31 -1.05
N THR A 268 -4.48 -7.47 -0.65
CA THR A 268 -4.55 -6.02 -0.85
C THR A 268 -3.65 -5.66 -2.02
N LEU A 269 -4.26 -5.28 -3.16
CA LEU A 269 -3.55 -4.73 -4.32
C LEU A 269 -3.17 -3.28 -4.04
N ILE A 270 -1.94 -2.89 -4.39
CA ILE A 270 -1.44 -1.52 -4.22
C ILE A 270 -1.27 -0.92 -5.61
N HIS A 271 -2.31 -0.27 -6.11
CA HIS A 271 -2.26 0.40 -7.40
C HIS A 271 -1.40 1.64 -7.30
N GLN A 272 -0.32 1.68 -8.09
CA GLN A 272 0.67 2.75 -8.08
C GLN A 272 0.50 3.67 -9.30
N ARG A 273 0.57 4.98 -9.07
CA ARG A 273 0.51 6.00 -10.11
C ARG A 273 1.57 7.07 -9.90
N SER A 274 2.07 7.62 -10.98
CA SER A 274 3.01 8.75 -10.93
C SER A 274 2.34 10.02 -10.45
N GLU A 275 1.10 10.22 -10.83
CA GLU A 275 0.26 11.37 -10.50
C GLU A 275 -1.05 10.88 -9.87
N PRO A 276 -1.56 11.54 -8.81
CA PRO A 276 -2.84 11.19 -8.22
C PRO A 276 -3.99 11.50 -9.19
N LEU A 277 -5.12 10.79 -9.01
CA LEU A 277 -6.33 11.04 -9.78
C LEU A 277 -6.85 12.47 -9.55
N TRP A 278 -7.37 13.10 -10.61
CA TRP A 278 -7.90 14.45 -10.55
C TRP A 278 -9.34 14.50 -9.99
N ASN A 279 -10.12 13.45 -10.21
CA ASN A 279 -11.55 13.39 -9.91
C ASN A 279 -11.85 12.21 -8.96
N ASP A 280 -11.25 12.20 -7.79
CA ASP A 280 -11.49 11.16 -6.79
C ASP A 280 -12.26 11.72 -5.56
#